data_bd1d24ef480017a85b37a0d8d7594b36
#
_entry.id   bd1d24ef480017a85b37a0d8d7594b36
#
_cell.length_a   1.000
_cell.length_b   1.000
_cell.length_c   1.000
_cell.angle_alpha   90.00
_cell.angle_beta   90.00
_cell.angle_gamma   90.00
#
_symmetry.space_group_name_H-M   'P 1'
#
loop_
_entity.id
_entity.type
_entity.pdbx_description
1 polymer ?
#
loop_
_entity_poly.entity_id
_entity_poly.type
_entity_poly.pdbx_seq_one_letter_code
_entity_poly.pdbx_strand_id
1 'polypeptide(L)'
;LWVERQFTDAATLFGDEYLDYLDPLEEDSKLEDLKKAWLGSEYANRTPARVEVPFETTIGGILVRGRIDAIYATADGFEVVDWKTGSSKLDASAAVQLAMYRLAWAKLSGTDISKISAAFHYVPTSVTDRPADLLDESALIALITNASKESA
;
A
#
# COMPACT_ATOMS: atom_id res chain seq x y z
N LEU A 1 -2.19 -10.15 19.03
CA LEU A 1 -1.29 -9.03 19.23
C LEU A 1 -1.35 -8.05 18.06
N TRP A 2 -0.41 -8.12 17.11
CA TRP A 2 -0.42 -7.23 15.94
C TRP A 2 -1.68 -7.42 15.08
N VAL A 3 -2.03 -8.67 14.80
CA VAL A 3 -3.19 -9.00 13.98
C VAL A 3 -4.48 -8.55 14.65
N GLU A 4 -4.63 -8.80 15.92
CA GLU A 4 -5.82 -8.38 16.68
C GLU A 4 -5.98 -6.86 16.68
N ARG A 5 -4.89 -6.15 16.82
CA ARG A 5 -4.88 -4.69 16.80
C ARG A 5 -5.33 -4.16 15.43
N GLN A 6 -4.89 -4.80 14.35
CA GLN A 6 -5.29 -4.43 12.99
C GLN A 6 -6.80 -4.57 12.79
N PHE A 7 -7.39 -5.62 13.32
CA PHE A 7 -8.82 -5.87 13.16
C PHE A 7 -9.69 -5.11 14.17
N THR A 8 -9.13 -4.64 15.27
CA THR A 8 -9.82 -3.73 16.18
C THR A 8 -10.11 -2.40 15.48
N ASP A 9 -9.18 -1.97 14.63
CA ASP A 9 -9.31 -0.74 13.85
C ASP A 9 -9.55 -1.05 12.37
N ALA A 10 -10.50 -1.94 12.08
CA ALA A 10 -10.79 -2.39 10.72
C ALA A 10 -11.11 -1.23 9.76
N ALA A 11 -11.79 -0.20 10.24
CA ALA A 11 -12.08 1.00 9.45
C ALA A 11 -10.81 1.70 9.02
N THR A 12 -9.78 1.74 9.87
CA THR A 12 -8.49 2.32 9.53
C THR A 12 -7.75 1.46 8.51
N LEU A 13 -7.83 0.13 8.65
CA LEU A 13 -7.12 -0.80 7.77
C LEU A 13 -7.75 -0.87 6.36
N PHE A 14 -9.07 -0.94 6.29
CA PHE A 14 -9.80 -1.17 5.03
C PHE A 14 -10.55 0.07 4.52
N GLY A 15 -10.57 1.16 5.30
CA GLY A 15 -11.29 2.38 4.99
C GLY A 15 -12.74 2.35 5.50
N ASP A 16 -13.19 3.47 6.02
CA ASP A 16 -14.54 3.62 6.56
C ASP A 16 -15.61 3.37 5.50
N GLU A 17 -15.37 3.82 4.27
CA GLU A 17 -16.32 3.71 3.16
C GLU A 17 -16.70 2.27 2.86
N TYR A 18 -15.77 1.34 3.01
CA TYR A 18 -16.04 -0.07 2.74
C TYR A 18 -17.06 -0.65 3.72
N LEU A 19 -16.99 -0.28 4.98
CA LEU A 19 -17.88 -0.79 6.02
C LEU A 19 -19.23 -0.08 6.04
N ASP A 20 -19.29 1.19 5.61
CA ASP A 20 -20.52 1.99 5.60
C ASP A 20 -21.61 1.44 4.68
N TYR A 21 -21.23 0.68 3.65
CA TYR A 21 -22.18 0.11 2.69
C TYR A 21 -22.73 -1.25 3.09
N LEU A 22 -22.29 -1.80 4.21
CA LEU A 22 -22.73 -3.12 4.67
C LEU A 22 -23.76 -2.98 5.79
N ASP A 23 -24.77 -3.86 5.80
CA ASP A 23 -25.62 -3.97 6.98
C ASP A 23 -24.84 -4.66 8.11
N PRO A 24 -25.28 -4.55 9.38
CA PRO A 24 -24.52 -5.09 10.51
C PRO A 24 -24.19 -6.58 10.43
N LEU A 25 -25.10 -7.39 9.86
CA LEU A 25 -24.87 -8.84 9.72
C LEU A 25 -23.86 -9.13 8.61
N GLU A 26 -23.98 -8.42 7.49
CA GLU A 26 -23.03 -8.54 6.38
C GLU A 26 -21.65 -8.02 6.78
N GLU A 27 -21.61 -6.94 7.56
CA GLU A 27 -20.38 -6.37 8.10
C GLU A 27 -19.64 -7.38 8.96
N ASP A 28 -20.33 -8.03 9.91
CA ASP A 28 -19.73 -9.04 10.78
C ASP A 28 -19.22 -10.24 9.98
N SER A 29 -20.01 -10.72 9.02
CA SER A 29 -19.63 -11.83 8.16
C SER A 29 -18.41 -11.48 7.30
N LYS A 30 -18.38 -10.29 6.72
CA LYS A 30 -17.26 -9.81 5.91
C LYS A 30 -16.01 -9.64 6.74
N LEU A 31 -16.12 -9.09 7.95
CA LEU A 31 -14.98 -8.94 8.86
C LEU A 31 -14.39 -10.29 9.25
N GLU A 32 -15.23 -11.27 9.53
CA GLU A 32 -14.76 -12.62 9.85
C GLU A 32 -14.06 -13.28 8.65
N ASP A 33 -14.59 -13.10 7.45
CA ASP A 33 -13.97 -13.60 6.23
C ASP A 33 -12.62 -12.93 5.97
N LEU A 34 -12.54 -11.62 6.14
CA LEU A 34 -11.30 -10.87 5.98
C LEU A 34 -10.27 -11.27 7.02
N LYS A 35 -10.69 -11.46 8.27
CA LYS A 35 -9.81 -11.91 9.35
C LYS A 35 -9.25 -13.30 9.05
N LYS A 36 -10.08 -14.21 8.58
CA LYS A 36 -9.68 -15.57 8.21
C LYS A 36 -8.66 -15.55 7.06
N ALA A 37 -8.94 -14.75 6.03
CA ALA A 37 -8.03 -14.58 4.89
C ALA A 37 -6.70 -13.97 5.35
N TRP A 38 -6.74 -12.96 6.24
CA TRP A 38 -5.55 -12.34 6.79
C TRP A 38 -4.70 -13.35 7.57
N LEU A 39 -5.33 -14.15 8.44
CA LEU A 39 -4.61 -15.15 9.25
C LEU A 39 -3.94 -16.21 8.39
N GLY A 40 -4.44 -16.48 7.18
CA GLY A 40 -3.81 -17.37 6.22
C GLY A 40 -2.80 -16.71 5.30
N SER A 41 -2.58 -15.41 5.43
CA SER A 41 -1.67 -14.67 4.54
C SER A 41 -0.22 -14.78 4.99
N GLU A 42 0.69 -14.45 4.07
CA GLU A 42 2.12 -14.39 4.37
C GLU A 42 2.47 -13.29 5.38
N TYR A 43 1.58 -12.33 5.59
CA TYR A 43 1.82 -11.21 6.50
C TYR A 43 1.35 -11.45 7.94
N ALA A 44 0.54 -12.48 8.16
CA ALA A 44 -0.08 -12.74 9.47
C ALA A 44 0.95 -12.96 10.59
N ASN A 45 2.07 -13.59 10.28
CA ASN A 45 3.11 -13.91 11.26
C ASN A 45 4.30 -12.95 11.18
N ARG A 46 4.17 -11.86 10.42
CA ARG A 46 5.23 -10.86 10.28
C ARG A 46 4.81 -9.58 10.98
N THR A 47 5.76 -8.96 11.67
CA THR A 47 5.54 -7.65 12.28
C THR A 47 6.09 -6.59 11.35
N PRO A 48 5.28 -5.61 10.91
CA PRO A 48 5.80 -4.55 10.06
C PRO A 48 6.77 -3.66 10.83
N ALA A 49 7.74 -3.13 10.13
CA ALA A 49 8.66 -2.13 10.68
C ALA A 49 7.92 -0.82 10.96
N ARG A 50 7.02 -0.43 10.07
CA ARG A 50 6.20 0.78 10.20
C ARG A 50 4.82 0.54 9.61
N VAL A 51 3.82 1.23 10.14
CA VAL A 51 2.44 1.21 9.62
C VAL A 51 1.92 2.63 9.50
N GLU A 52 1.03 2.83 8.54
CA GLU A 52 0.34 4.11 8.34
C GLU A 52 1.32 5.27 8.35
N VAL A 53 2.33 5.19 7.50
CA VAL A 53 3.42 6.19 7.43
C VAL A 53 2.99 7.35 6.54
N PRO A 54 2.70 8.51 7.13
CA PRO A 54 2.43 9.69 6.32
C PRO A 54 3.72 10.16 5.67
N PHE A 55 3.62 10.63 4.44
CA PHE A 55 4.78 11.20 3.77
C PHE A 55 4.41 12.46 3.01
N GLU A 56 5.40 13.30 2.83
CA GLU A 56 5.36 14.48 2.01
C GLU A 56 6.71 14.59 1.32
N THR A 57 6.72 14.53 0.01
CA THR A 57 7.95 14.57 -0.76
C THR A 57 7.75 15.34 -2.06
N THR A 58 8.85 15.82 -2.63
CA THR A 58 8.81 16.54 -3.90
C THR A 58 9.34 15.63 -5.00
N ILE A 59 8.53 15.45 -6.04
CA ILE A 59 8.88 14.65 -7.22
C ILE A 59 8.75 15.55 -8.44
N GLY A 60 9.85 15.83 -9.13
CA GLY A 60 9.85 16.71 -10.28
C GLY A 60 9.36 18.13 -9.98
N GLY A 61 9.64 18.65 -8.79
CA GLY A 61 9.19 19.96 -8.35
C GLY A 61 7.76 20.01 -7.85
N ILE A 62 7.05 18.90 -7.88
CA ILE A 62 5.65 18.81 -7.45
C ILE A 62 5.58 18.14 -6.08
N LEU A 63 4.86 18.77 -5.15
CA LEU A 63 4.67 18.24 -3.82
C LEU A 63 3.67 17.08 -3.86
N VAL A 64 4.10 15.92 -3.36
CA VAL A 64 3.29 14.71 -3.30
C VAL A 64 3.11 14.31 -1.83
N ARG A 65 1.89 14.07 -1.45
CA ARG A 65 1.53 13.62 -0.10
C ARG A 65 0.77 12.31 -0.16
N GLY A 66 0.94 11.49 0.87
CA GLY A 66 0.21 10.26 0.96
C GLY A 66 0.47 9.56 2.27
N ARG A 67 -0.01 8.32 2.35
CA ARG A 67 0.19 7.46 3.51
C ARG A 67 0.47 6.05 3.02
N ILE A 68 1.59 5.50 3.47
CA ILE A 68 1.97 4.12 3.16
C ILE A 68 1.34 3.22 4.22
N ASP A 69 0.61 2.19 3.78
CA ASP A 69 -0.12 1.31 4.69
C ASP A 69 0.80 0.54 5.63
N ALA A 70 1.79 -0.15 5.07
CA ALA A 70 2.73 -0.92 5.88
C ALA A 70 4.09 -1.03 5.19
N ILE A 71 5.12 -1.15 6.00
CA ILE A 71 6.50 -1.35 5.54
C ILE A 71 7.09 -2.49 6.35
N TYR A 72 7.60 -3.49 5.63
CA TYR A 72 8.24 -4.65 6.23
C TYR A 72 9.74 -4.62 5.93
N ALA A 73 10.55 -5.00 6.92
CA ALA A 73 11.98 -5.17 6.70
C ALA A 73 12.24 -6.45 5.91
N THR A 74 13.17 -6.39 4.97
CA THR A 74 13.67 -7.55 4.22
C THR A 74 15.15 -7.75 4.57
N ALA A 75 15.78 -8.77 3.99
CA ALA A 75 17.16 -9.10 4.30
C ALA A 75 18.13 -7.92 4.06
N ASP A 76 17.90 -7.13 3.02
CA ASP A 76 18.79 -6.04 2.61
C ASP A 76 18.10 -4.70 2.41
N GLY A 77 16.81 -4.61 2.73
CA GLY A 77 16.06 -3.37 2.56
C GLY A 77 14.65 -3.45 3.14
N PHE A 78 13.67 -3.07 2.32
CA PHE A 78 12.27 -2.99 2.75
C PHE A 78 11.32 -3.43 1.66
N GLU A 79 10.11 -3.81 2.08
CA GLU A 79 8.97 -3.98 1.20
C GLU A 79 7.86 -3.04 1.63
N VAL A 80 7.40 -2.20 0.72
CA VAL A 80 6.25 -1.33 0.92
C VAL A 80 5.00 -2.10 0.51
N VAL A 81 3.99 -2.15 1.36
CA VAL A 81 2.77 -2.91 1.08
C VAL A 81 1.56 -1.99 1.10
N ASP A 82 0.75 -2.11 0.06
CA ASP A 82 -0.54 -1.46 -0.04
C ASP A 82 -1.64 -2.52 0.07
N TRP A 83 -2.49 -2.38 1.10
CA TRP A 83 -3.60 -3.32 1.33
C TRP A 83 -4.74 -3.01 0.39
N LYS A 84 -5.27 -4.04 -0.28
CA LYS A 84 -6.44 -3.93 -1.15
C LYS A 84 -7.56 -4.82 -0.63
N THR A 85 -8.77 -4.29 -0.59
CA THR A 85 -9.96 -5.03 -0.14
C THR A 85 -10.73 -5.63 -1.30
N GLY A 86 -10.43 -5.21 -2.54
CA GLY A 86 -11.03 -5.79 -3.74
C GLY A 86 -10.24 -6.98 -4.26
N SER A 87 -10.79 -7.64 -5.25
CA SER A 87 -10.12 -8.76 -5.93
C SER A 87 -9.75 -8.40 -7.37
N SER A 88 -9.99 -7.16 -7.76
CA SER A 88 -9.87 -6.74 -9.14
C SER A 88 -8.43 -6.43 -9.53
N LYS A 89 -8.21 -6.42 -10.82
CA LYS A 89 -6.92 -6.11 -11.42
C LYS A 89 -6.48 -4.68 -11.12
N LEU A 90 -5.17 -4.49 -11.05
CA LEU A 90 -4.56 -3.20 -10.94
C LEU A 90 -4.77 -2.39 -12.20
N ASP A 91 -5.06 -1.12 -12.05
CA ASP A 91 -4.98 -0.17 -13.14
C ASP A 91 -3.61 0.54 -13.12
N ALA A 92 -3.32 1.29 -14.16
CA ALA A 92 -2.07 2.03 -14.29
C ALA A 92 -1.90 3.07 -13.17
N SER A 93 -3.01 3.66 -12.71
CA SER A 93 -3.02 4.65 -11.63
C SER A 93 -2.56 4.05 -10.31
N ALA A 94 -3.03 2.84 -9.98
CA ALA A 94 -2.61 2.15 -8.76
C ALA A 94 -1.12 1.81 -8.79
N ALA A 95 -0.62 1.37 -9.94
CA ALA A 95 0.81 1.06 -10.10
C ALA A 95 1.68 2.32 -9.93
N VAL A 96 1.24 3.45 -10.45
CA VAL A 96 1.94 4.75 -10.26
C VAL A 96 1.94 5.13 -8.78
N GLN A 97 0.82 4.98 -8.10
CA GLN A 97 0.72 5.27 -6.68
C GLN A 97 1.69 4.41 -5.86
N LEU A 98 1.75 3.11 -6.15
CA LEU A 98 2.68 2.20 -5.47
C LEU A 98 4.12 2.58 -5.72
N ALA A 99 4.45 2.97 -6.96
CA ALA A 99 5.78 3.46 -7.30
C ALA A 99 6.15 4.74 -6.53
N MET A 100 5.18 5.64 -6.34
CA MET A 100 5.39 6.85 -5.52
C MET A 100 5.64 6.52 -4.06
N TYR A 101 4.93 5.56 -3.50
CA TYR A 101 5.13 5.11 -2.12
C TYR A 101 6.52 4.50 -1.93
N ARG A 102 6.93 3.68 -2.88
CA ARG A 102 8.28 3.09 -2.88
C ARG A 102 9.36 4.18 -2.89
N LEU A 103 9.23 5.15 -3.76
CA LEU A 103 10.16 6.28 -3.86
C LEU A 103 10.16 7.13 -2.59
N ALA A 104 8.97 7.43 -2.06
CA ALA A 104 8.84 8.21 -0.84
C ALA A 104 9.56 7.53 0.33
N TRP A 105 9.38 6.21 0.47
CA TRP A 105 10.07 5.47 1.52
C TRP A 105 11.59 5.44 1.31
N ALA A 106 12.05 5.32 0.08
CA ALA A 106 13.47 5.41 -0.24
C ALA A 106 14.07 6.72 0.26
N LYS A 107 13.38 7.83 0.02
CA LYS A 107 13.82 9.16 0.47
C LYS A 107 13.75 9.31 1.99
N LEU A 108 12.68 8.86 2.62
CA LEU A 108 12.51 8.97 4.07
C LEU A 108 13.50 8.10 4.85
N SER A 109 13.77 6.91 4.38
CA SER A 109 14.64 5.95 5.06
C SER A 109 16.11 6.10 4.71
N GLY A 110 16.41 6.85 3.65
CA GLY A 110 17.78 6.94 3.13
C GLY A 110 18.28 5.64 2.51
N THR A 111 17.37 4.79 2.07
CA THR A 111 17.70 3.50 1.47
C THR A 111 17.63 3.60 -0.04
N ASP A 112 18.60 2.97 -0.72
CA ASP A 112 18.59 2.92 -2.17
C ASP A 112 17.30 2.23 -2.67
N ILE A 113 16.66 2.83 -3.66
CA ILE A 113 15.38 2.33 -4.18
C ILE A 113 15.47 0.91 -4.72
N SER A 114 16.66 0.50 -5.18
CA SER A 114 16.88 -0.87 -5.66
C SER A 114 16.73 -1.92 -4.55
N LYS A 115 16.81 -1.51 -3.30
CA LYS A 115 16.64 -2.39 -2.14
C LYS A 115 15.23 -2.35 -1.56
N ILE A 116 14.31 -1.67 -2.23
CA ILE A 116 12.94 -1.54 -1.80
C ILE A 116 12.04 -2.15 -2.85
N SER A 117 11.35 -3.22 -2.47
CA SER A 117 10.27 -3.80 -3.27
C SER A 117 8.93 -3.20 -2.83
N ALA A 118 7.90 -3.42 -3.62
CA ALA A 118 6.56 -2.97 -3.29
C ALA A 118 5.54 -3.98 -3.75
N ALA A 119 4.45 -4.07 -3.02
CA ALA A 119 3.43 -5.09 -3.25
C ALA A 119 2.05 -4.55 -3.01
N PHE A 120 1.10 -5.07 -3.78
CA PHE A 120 -0.32 -5.02 -3.44
C PHE A 120 -0.68 -6.34 -2.79
N HIS A 121 -1.33 -6.28 -1.65
CA HIS A 121 -1.86 -7.49 -1.03
C HIS A 121 -3.38 -7.42 -1.02
N TYR A 122 -4.01 -8.36 -1.72
CA TYR A 122 -5.47 -8.48 -1.80
C TYR A 122 -5.93 -9.32 -0.63
N VAL A 123 -6.43 -8.66 0.41
CA VAL A 123 -6.79 -9.30 1.68
C VAL A 123 -7.84 -10.39 1.52
N PRO A 124 -8.95 -10.17 0.77
CA PRO A 124 -10.00 -11.20 0.68
C PRO A 124 -9.55 -12.52 0.08
N THR A 125 -8.62 -12.49 -0.87
CA THR A 125 -8.13 -13.69 -1.57
C THR A 125 -6.77 -14.15 -1.08
N SER A 126 -6.14 -13.37 -0.22
CA SER A 126 -4.78 -13.62 0.29
C SER A 126 -3.73 -13.72 -0.83
N VAL A 127 -3.93 -12.94 -1.88
CA VAL A 127 -3.02 -12.89 -3.03
C VAL A 127 -2.14 -11.65 -2.93
N THR A 128 -0.84 -11.84 -3.13
CA THR A 128 0.13 -10.74 -3.16
C THR A 128 0.69 -10.59 -4.56
N ASP A 129 0.60 -9.38 -5.10
CA ASP A 129 1.18 -9.02 -6.39
C ASP A 129 2.37 -8.09 -6.18
N ARG A 130 3.54 -8.51 -6.65
CA ARG A 130 4.80 -7.76 -6.55
C ARG A 130 5.26 -7.33 -7.94
N PRO A 131 4.78 -6.18 -8.44
CA PRO A 131 5.20 -5.72 -9.77
C PRO A 131 6.71 -5.52 -9.84
N ALA A 132 7.32 -6.06 -10.87
CA ALA A 132 8.77 -5.93 -11.10
C ALA A 132 9.13 -4.66 -11.88
N ASP A 133 8.14 -4.05 -12.53
CA ASP A 133 8.30 -2.96 -13.49
C ASP A 133 7.80 -1.61 -12.99
N LEU A 134 7.83 -1.39 -11.69
CA LEU A 134 7.43 -0.12 -11.11
C LEU A 134 8.35 1.00 -11.60
N LEU A 135 7.74 2.14 -11.89
CA LEU A 135 8.46 3.32 -12.36
C LEU A 135 9.48 3.79 -11.32
N ASP A 136 10.68 4.14 -11.79
CA ASP A 136 11.69 4.76 -10.97
C ASP A 136 11.46 6.27 -10.86
N GLU A 137 12.35 6.97 -10.16
CA GLU A 137 12.24 8.42 -9.97
C GLU A 137 12.19 9.18 -11.29
N SER A 138 13.08 8.86 -12.22
CA SER A 138 13.14 9.53 -13.52
C SER A 138 11.84 9.38 -14.30
N ALA A 139 11.29 8.16 -14.32
CA ALA A 139 10.04 7.87 -15.02
C ALA A 139 8.84 8.55 -14.34
N LEU A 140 8.81 8.60 -13.02
CA LEU A 140 7.78 9.31 -12.27
C LEU A 140 7.84 10.81 -12.51
N ILE A 141 9.03 11.40 -12.53
CA ILE A 141 9.22 12.82 -12.83
C ILE A 141 8.69 13.14 -14.22
N ALA A 142 9.04 12.31 -15.21
CA ALA A 142 8.57 12.51 -16.59
C ALA A 142 7.04 12.45 -16.67
N LEU A 143 6.43 11.49 -16.01
CA LEU A 143 4.97 11.32 -16.00
C LEU A 143 4.27 12.52 -15.35
N ILE A 144 4.73 12.96 -14.19
CA ILE A 144 4.15 14.08 -13.44
C ILE A 144 4.34 15.39 -14.22
N THR A 145 5.51 15.60 -14.79
CA THR A 145 5.81 16.79 -15.58
C THR A 145 4.92 16.88 -16.82
N ASN A 146 4.74 15.76 -17.52
CA ASN A 146 3.86 15.71 -18.70
C ASN A 146 2.40 15.95 -18.33
N ALA A 147 1.92 15.36 -17.25
CA ALA A 147 0.55 15.59 -16.76
C ALA A 147 0.33 17.05 -16.39
N SER A 148 1.30 17.68 -15.72
CA SER A 148 1.24 19.10 -15.36
C SER A 148 1.19 20.00 -16.57
N LYS A 149 1.93 19.70 -17.64
CA LYS A 149 1.89 20.45 -18.91
C LYS A 149 0.56 20.32 -19.61
N GLU A 150 -0.02 19.14 -19.61
CA GLU A 150 -1.33 18.88 -20.23
C GLU A 150 -2.46 19.60 -19.49
N SER A 151 -2.32 19.79 -18.18
CA SER A 151 -3.29 20.49 -17.35
C SER A 151 -3.21 22.03 -17.44
N ALA A 152 -2.14 22.53 -17.98
CA ALA A 152 -1.94 23.95 -18.20
C ALA A 152 -2.51 24.37 -19.56
#